data_1be66268c595c400e3c4954c1c0f2beb
#
_entry.id   1be66268c595c400e3c4954c1c0f2beb
#
_cell.length_a   1.000
_cell.length_b   1.000
_cell.length_c   1.000
_cell.angle_alpha   90.00
_cell.angle_beta   90.00
_cell.angle_gamma   90.00
#
_symmetry.space_group_name_H-M   'P 1'
#
loop_
_entity.id
_entity.type
_entity.pdbx_description
1 polymer ?
#
loop_
_entity_poly.entity_id
_entity_poly.type
_entity_poly.pdbx_seq_one_letter_code
_entity_poly.pdbx_strand_id
1 'polypeptide(L)'
;MRKLSLLLLFQFLLQPALLPQGHAVAPGSIKSRWPIKTGLAPNTDLRKPGTLISLTDLLALDPAAEKMSKPFEDALFPQTQGALFADGQIIRTRGYLRIVAGEPDGDYHIQLTGTPDTMENSVVVEVPKDDAAFVSSGDLRDTVKTVREWIMTNLKTGDPTGRVVRMVHQVYVEVQGQLFFDAEHQAGMAKGVYRGKSINGTQLPSKTSWEIHPVTKIIFVAKPA
;
A
#
# COMPACT_ATOMS: atom_id res chain seq x y z
N MET A 1 32.18 -63.32 -30.58
CA MET A 1 31.08 -62.81 -29.81
C MET A 1 31.42 -61.39 -29.36
N ARG A 2 30.91 -60.38 -30.06
CA ARG A 2 31.12 -58.95 -29.71
C ARG A 2 29.90 -58.47 -28.93
N LYS A 3 30.12 -58.02 -27.67
CA LYS A 3 29.09 -57.40 -26.84
C LYS A 3 28.95 -55.92 -27.23
N LEU A 4 27.74 -55.58 -27.69
CA LEU A 4 27.35 -54.20 -28.01
C LEU A 4 26.82 -53.57 -26.73
N SER A 5 27.56 -52.63 -26.16
CA SER A 5 27.08 -51.80 -25.04
C SER A 5 26.27 -50.62 -25.55
N LEU A 6 24.99 -50.62 -25.26
CA LEU A 6 24.06 -49.54 -25.60
C LEU A 6 24.17 -48.44 -24.51
N LEU A 7 24.78 -47.32 -24.89
CA LEU A 7 24.85 -46.14 -24.02
C LEU A 7 23.56 -45.34 -24.19
N LEU A 8 22.67 -45.40 -23.16
CA LEU A 8 21.48 -44.54 -23.09
C LEU A 8 21.88 -43.16 -22.58
N LEU A 9 21.87 -42.18 -23.48
CA LEU A 9 22.03 -40.77 -23.13
C LEU A 9 20.68 -40.25 -22.62
N PHE A 10 20.56 -40.04 -21.29
CA PHE A 10 19.46 -39.30 -20.71
C PHE A 10 19.69 -37.81 -20.94
N GLN A 11 19.01 -37.22 -21.91
CA GLN A 11 18.92 -35.77 -22.01
C GLN A 11 17.93 -35.25 -20.95
N PHE A 12 18.45 -34.69 -19.87
CA PHE A 12 17.67 -33.85 -18.97
C PHE A 12 17.32 -32.56 -19.68
N LEU A 13 16.09 -32.45 -20.17
CA LEU A 13 15.50 -31.20 -20.59
C LEU A 13 15.24 -30.39 -19.31
N LEU A 14 16.12 -29.44 -19.02
CA LEU A 14 15.84 -28.36 -18.06
C LEU A 14 14.66 -27.56 -18.64
N GLN A 15 13.46 -27.81 -18.14
CA GLN A 15 12.35 -26.89 -18.33
C GLN A 15 12.64 -25.64 -17.50
N PRO A 16 12.65 -24.45 -18.09
CA PRO A 16 12.71 -23.23 -17.31
C PRO A 16 11.47 -23.19 -16.39
N ALA A 17 11.69 -23.08 -15.10
CA ALA A 17 10.63 -22.84 -14.14
C ALA A 17 9.92 -21.54 -14.56
N LEU A 18 8.69 -21.67 -15.04
CA LEU A 18 7.79 -20.55 -15.22
C LEU A 18 7.54 -19.96 -13.83
N LEU A 19 8.25 -18.87 -13.52
CA LEU A 19 7.90 -18.02 -12.40
C LEU A 19 6.43 -17.61 -12.60
N PRO A 20 5.60 -17.68 -11.55
CA PRO A 20 4.24 -17.19 -11.65
C PRO A 20 4.32 -15.71 -12.06
N GLN A 21 3.89 -15.41 -13.28
CA GLN A 21 3.65 -14.05 -13.70
C GLN A 21 2.52 -13.54 -12.83
N GLY A 22 2.85 -12.73 -11.79
CA GLY A 22 1.87 -11.98 -11.07
C GLY A 22 1.06 -11.20 -12.09
N HIS A 23 -0.22 -11.48 -12.17
CA HIS A 23 -1.12 -10.73 -13.02
C HIS A 23 -1.15 -9.32 -12.44
N ALA A 24 -0.38 -8.41 -13.06
CA ALA A 24 -0.62 -7.00 -12.87
C ALA A 24 -2.09 -6.77 -13.22
N VAL A 25 -2.88 -6.38 -12.23
CA VAL A 25 -4.27 -6.00 -12.45
C VAL A 25 -4.23 -4.82 -13.40
N ALA A 26 -4.77 -4.98 -14.59
CA ALA A 26 -4.73 -3.93 -15.59
C ALA A 26 -5.40 -2.68 -15.04
N PRO A 27 -4.80 -1.49 -15.21
CA PRO A 27 -5.45 -0.22 -14.89
C PRO A 27 -6.78 -0.17 -15.64
N GLY A 28 -7.87 0.04 -14.91
CA GLY A 28 -9.21 0.08 -15.51
C GLY A 28 -10.07 -1.16 -15.28
N SER A 29 -9.64 -2.14 -14.48
CA SER A 29 -10.60 -3.09 -13.96
C SER A 29 -11.54 -2.34 -13.02
N ILE A 30 -12.79 -2.31 -13.40
CA ILE A 30 -13.91 -1.60 -12.77
C ILE A 30 -14.11 -1.95 -11.27
N LYS A 31 -13.37 -2.92 -10.76
CA LYS A 31 -13.51 -3.46 -9.41
C LYS A 31 -12.71 -2.72 -8.32
N SER A 32 -11.76 -1.87 -8.68
CA SER A 32 -10.73 -1.43 -7.74
C SER A 32 -10.81 0.03 -7.30
N ARG A 33 -11.82 0.78 -7.68
CA ARG A 33 -11.85 2.24 -7.44
C ARG A 33 -10.53 2.93 -7.88
N TRP A 34 -9.92 2.39 -8.92
CA TRP A 34 -8.59 2.76 -9.39
C TRP A 34 -8.40 4.26 -9.63
N PRO A 35 -9.33 4.99 -10.28
CA PRO A 35 -9.19 6.43 -10.46
C PRO A 35 -9.06 7.17 -9.12
N ILE A 36 -9.86 6.81 -8.12
CA ILE A 36 -9.79 7.42 -6.80
C ILE A 36 -8.50 7.02 -6.09
N LYS A 37 -8.16 5.73 -6.12
CA LYS A 37 -6.92 5.18 -5.56
C LYS A 37 -5.68 5.91 -6.11
N THR A 38 -5.69 6.32 -7.36
CA THR A 38 -4.58 7.04 -8.00
C THR A 38 -4.71 8.56 -7.99
N GLY A 39 -5.50 9.12 -7.09
CA GLY A 39 -5.58 10.57 -6.86
C GLY A 39 -6.44 11.35 -7.85
N LEU A 40 -7.31 10.68 -8.58
CA LEU A 40 -8.28 11.30 -9.48
C LEU A 40 -9.67 11.47 -8.84
N ALA A 41 -9.73 11.46 -7.51
CA ALA A 41 -10.97 11.73 -6.79
C ALA A 41 -11.52 13.12 -7.17
N PRO A 42 -12.84 13.26 -7.39
CA PRO A 42 -13.44 14.54 -7.71
C PRO A 42 -13.10 15.61 -6.67
N ASN A 43 -12.76 16.81 -7.14
CA ASN A 43 -12.41 17.97 -6.30
C ASN A 43 -11.17 17.78 -5.40
N THR A 44 -10.36 16.76 -5.65
CA THR A 44 -9.10 16.53 -4.92
C THR A 44 -7.96 17.30 -5.59
N ASP A 45 -7.27 18.12 -4.80
CA ASP A 45 -5.99 18.74 -5.20
C ASP A 45 -4.88 18.21 -4.30
N LEU A 46 -4.13 17.25 -4.80
CA LEU A 46 -3.06 16.57 -4.08
C LEU A 46 -1.89 17.49 -3.67
N ARG A 47 -1.83 18.71 -4.22
CA ARG A 47 -0.80 19.72 -3.89
C ARG A 47 -1.16 20.52 -2.65
N LYS A 48 -2.43 20.52 -2.23
CA LYS A 48 -2.88 21.23 -1.04
C LYS A 48 -2.23 20.66 0.23
N PRO A 49 -1.93 21.51 1.22
CA PRO A 49 -1.52 21.03 2.53
C PRO A 49 -2.61 20.16 3.13
N GLY A 50 -2.24 18.97 3.59
CA GLY A 50 -3.16 18.07 4.25
C GLY A 50 -3.51 18.52 5.67
N THR A 51 -4.71 18.19 6.13
CA THR A 51 -5.10 18.30 7.53
C THR A 51 -4.31 17.28 8.38
N LEU A 52 -3.70 17.73 9.46
CA LEU A 52 -3.02 16.81 10.37
C LEU A 52 -4.04 16.01 11.18
N ILE A 53 -3.96 14.70 11.09
CA ILE A 53 -4.79 13.73 11.81
C ILE A 53 -3.88 12.81 12.63
N SER A 54 -4.28 12.46 13.83
CA SER A 54 -3.49 11.52 14.60
C SER A 54 -3.62 10.10 14.03
N LEU A 55 -2.60 9.29 14.23
CA LEU A 55 -2.66 7.88 13.82
C LEU A 55 -3.79 7.14 14.57
N THR A 56 -4.04 7.51 15.83
CA THR A 56 -5.12 6.96 16.64
C THR A 56 -6.49 7.26 16.02
N ASP A 57 -6.71 8.48 15.56
CA ASP A 57 -7.96 8.86 14.90
C ASP A 57 -8.14 8.13 13.58
N LEU A 58 -7.06 7.94 12.79
CA LEU A 58 -7.11 7.13 11.55
C LEU A 58 -7.48 5.67 11.84
N LEU A 59 -6.94 5.10 12.91
CA LEU A 59 -7.25 3.73 13.33
C LEU A 59 -8.66 3.59 13.89
N ALA A 60 -9.24 4.67 14.37
CA ALA A 60 -10.60 4.74 14.89
C ALA A 60 -11.64 5.10 13.82
N LEU A 61 -11.21 5.42 12.59
CA LEU A 61 -12.16 5.64 11.51
C LEU A 61 -13.01 4.39 11.33
N ASP A 62 -14.30 4.58 11.53
CA ASP A 62 -15.28 3.51 11.41
C ASP A 62 -15.21 2.93 9.98
N PRO A 63 -15.12 1.61 9.84
CA PRO A 63 -15.37 1.02 8.55
C PRO A 63 -16.80 1.39 8.14
N ALA A 64 -16.93 2.28 7.19
CA ALA A 64 -18.21 2.68 6.59
C ALA A 64 -19.02 1.50 6.01
N ALA A 65 -18.65 0.39 6.34
CA ALA A 65 -18.66 -0.94 5.82
C ALA A 65 -19.99 -1.63 5.82
N GLU A 66 -20.72 -1.52 6.86
CA GLU A 66 -21.95 -2.31 6.97
C GLU A 66 -23.08 -1.80 6.03
N LYS A 67 -22.91 -0.62 5.47
CA LYS A 67 -23.93 -0.02 4.59
C LYS A 67 -23.63 -0.10 3.10
N MET A 68 -22.50 -0.65 2.72
CA MET A 68 -22.04 -0.63 1.34
C MET A 68 -22.33 -1.94 0.61
N SER A 69 -23.59 -2.10 0.28
CA SER A 69 -24.04 -3.17 -0.60
C SER A 69 -23.97 -2.72 -2.05
N LYS A 70 -22.79 -2.67 -2.68
CA LYS A 70 -22.57 -2.65 -4.13
C LYS A 70 -21.67 -1.54 -4.69
N PRO A 71 -21.23 -1.68 -5.93
CA PRO A 71 -19.95 -1.17 -6.41
C PRO A 71 -19.97 0.34 -6.48
N PHE A 72 -19.35 0.95 -5.51
CA PHE A 72 -19.07 2.37 -5.53
C PHE A 72 -17.72 2.59 -6.20
N GLU A 73 -17.60 2.11 -7.41
CA GLU A 73 -16.34 2.13 -8.12
C GLU A 73 -15.84 3.55 -8.35
N ASP A 74 -16.78 4.52 -8.45
CA ASP A 74 -16.46 5.92 -8.72
C ASP A 74 -16.94 6.90 -7.64
N ALA A 75 -17.55 6.42 -6.56
CA ALA A 75 -18.08 7.27 -5.52
C ALA A 75 -17.07 7.50 -4.38
N LEU A 76 -16.99 8.74 -3.90
CA LEU A 76 -16.32 9.05 -2.65
C LEU A 76 -17.13 8.51 -1.48
N PHE A 77 -16.46 7.90 -0.52
CA PHE A 77 -17.08 7.45 0.70
C PHE A 77 -17.05 8.55 1.76
N PRO A 78 -18.18 9.13 2.14
CA PRO A 78 -18.23 9.96 3.31
C PRO A 78 -18.09 9.08 4.55
N GLN A 79 -17.42 9.54 5.54
CA GLN A 79 -17.50 8.97 6.87
C GLN A 79 -18.92 9.12 7.42
N THR A 80 -19.47 8.11 8.07
CA THR A 80 -20.89 8.00 8.33
C THR A 80 -21.42 8.70 9.58
N GLN A 81 -20.57 9.29 10.41
CA GLN A 81 -21.04 10.03 11.60
C GLN A 81 -20.18 11.25 11.90
N GLY A 82 -20.72 12.44 11.61
CA GLY A 82 -20.09 13.72 11.98
C GLY A 82 -18.69 13.92 11.40
N ALA A 83 -18.46 13.33 10.27
CA ALA A 83 -17.13 13.03 9.78
C ALA A 83 -16.35 14.27 9.38
N LEU A 84 -15.26 14.42 10.06
CA LEU A 84 -14.22 15.37 9.66
C LEU A 84 -13.43 14.87 8.43
N PHE A 85 -13.62 13.61 8.02
CA PHE A 85 -12.76 12.96 7.02
C PHE A 85 -13.57 12.12 6.03
N ALA A 86 -13.20 12.24 4.75
CA ALA A 86 -13.82 11.54 3.63
C ALA A 86 -12.76 11.11 2.61
N ASP A 87 -13.09 10.14 1.77
CA ASP A 87 -12.34 9.81 0.57
C ASP A 87 -11.96 11.07 -0.22
N GLY A 88 -10.77 11.10 -0.76
CA GLY A 88 -10.28 12.23 -1.53
C GLY A 88 -9.75 13.40 -0.70
N GLN A 89 -9.95 13.41 0.59
CA GLN A 89 -9.43 14.44 1.47
C GLN A 89 -7.91 14.33 1.61
N ILE A 90 -7.21 15.45 1.51
CA ILE A 90 -5.77 15.46 1.75
C ILE A 90 -5.48 15.57 3.23
N ILE A 91 -4.79 14.58 3.74
CA ILE A 91 -4.43 14.47 5.16
C ILE A 91 -2.93 14.32 5.34
N ARG A 92 -2.49 14.59 6.55
CA ARG A 92 -1.15 14.25 7.06
C ARG A 92 -1.29 13.44 8.32
N THR A 93 -0.42 12.47 8.49
CA THR A 93 -0.31 11.74 9.76
C THR A 93 1.15 11.50 10.11
N ARG A 94 1.39 11.16 11.38
CA ARG A 94 2.72 10.84 11.90
C ARG A 94 2.71 9.48 12.55
N GLY A 95 3.78 8.71 12.33
CA GLY A 95 3.90 7.39 12.92
C GLY A 95 5.30 6.80 12.76
N TYR A 96 5.51 5.69 13.45
CA TYR A 96 6.71 4.88 13.31
C TYR A 96 6.57 4.00 12.08
N LEU A 97 7.46 4.17 11.11
CA LEU A 97 7.51 3.34 9.93
C LEU A 97 8.11 1.98 10.29
N ARG A 98 7.32 0.92 10.11
CA ARG A 98 7.68 -0.46 10.49
C ARG A 98 8.06 -1.33 9.31
N ILE A 99 7.34 -1.22 8.22
CA ILE A 99 7.43 -2.08 7.06
C ILE A 99 7.37 -1.22 5.80
N VAL A 100 8.18 -1.61 4.81
CA VAL A 100 8.00 -1.25 3.40
C VAL A 100 7.96 -2.56 2.62
N ALA A 101 6.98 -2.74 1.76
CA ALA A 101 6.86 -3.93 0.91
C ALA A 101 6.46 -3.56 -0.51
N GLY A 102 6.93 -4.29 -1.50
CA GLY A 102 6.43 -4.20 -2.86
C GLY A 102 5.20 -5.07 -3.05
N GLU A 103 4.17 -4.53 -3.69
CA GLU A 103 2.97 -5.25 -4.05
C GLU A 103 3.04 -5.78 -5.49
N PRO A 104 2.18 -6.75 -5.86
CA PRO A 104 2.18 -7.30 -7.22
C PRO A 104 1.82 -6.29 -8.32
N ASP A 105 1.05 -5.25 -7.99
CA ASP A 105 0.72 -4.15 -8.90
C ASP A 105 1.86 -3.11 -9.01
N GLY A 106 2.91 -3.28 -8.22
CA GLY A 106 4.08 -2.43 -8.18
C GLY A 106 4.02 -1.30 -7.15
N ASP A 107 2.95 -1.21 -6.39
CA ASP A 107 2.82 -0.24 -5.30
C ASP A 107 3.80 -0.53 -4.16
N TYR A 108 4.24 0.50 -3.45
CA TYR A 108 4.95 0.34 -2.18
C TYR A 108 3.95 0.42 -1.04
N HIS A 109 3.74 -0.71 -0.40
CA HIS A 109 2.92 -0.85 0.79
C HIS A 109 3.74 -0.55 2.03
N ILE A 110 3.34 0.46 2.78
CA ILE A 110 4.03 0.92 3.99
C ILE A 110 3.07 0.80 5.18
N GLN A 111 3.58 0.35 6.32
CA GLN A 111 2.79 0.28 7.55
C GLN A 111 3.37 1.19 8.63
N LEU A 112 2.52 2.08 9.13
CA LEU A 112 2.83 3.00 10.22
C LEU A 112 2.16 2.55 11.51
N THR A 113 2.88 2.69 12.64
CA THR A 113 2.36 2.38 13.97
C THR A 113 2.46 3.58 14.90
N GLY A 114 1.62 3.63 15.92
CA GLY A 114 1.62 4.71 16.91
C GLY A 114 2.80 4.64 17.88
N THR A 115 3.31 3.44 18.13
CA THR A 115 4.48 3.20 18.97
C THR A 115 5.50 2.34 18.24
N PRO A 116 6.79 2.42 18.62
CA PRO A 116 7.85 1.75 17.87
C PRO A 116 7.75 0.22 17.88
N ASP A 117 7.20 -0.39 18.89
CA ASP A 117 7.28 -1.84 19.10
C ASP A 117 5.94 -2.59 18.99
N THR A 118 4.84 -1.87 18.76
CA THR A 118 3.54 -2.53 18.65
C THR A 118 3.44 -3.43 17.43
N MET A 119 2.77 -4.57 17.63
CA MET A 119 2.34 -5.48 16.58
C MET A 119 0.80 -5.64 16.54
N GLU A 120 0.08 -4.72 17.21
CA GLU A 120 -1.37 -4.87 17.39
C GLU A 120 -2.19 -4.27 16.25
N ASN A 121 -1.73 -3.14 15.72
CA ASN A 121 -2.45 -2.44 14.67
C ASN A 121 -1.53 -1.44 13.94
N SER A 122 -1.85 -1.19 12.67
CA SER A 122 -1.14 -0.22 11.83
C SER A 122 -2.08 0.46 10.85
N VAL A 123 -1.66 1.62 10.36
CA VAL A 123 -2.27 2.25 9.18
C VAL A 123 -1.44 1.91 7.96
N VAL A 124 -2.11 1.53 6.89
CA VAL A 124 -1.48 1.34 5.59
C VAL A 124 -1.40 2.67 4.86
N VAL A 125 -0.24 2.93 4.27
CA VAL A 125 -0.02 4.05 3.36
C VAL A 125 0.68 3.53 2.13
N GLU A 126 0.22 3.91 0.93
CA GLU A 126 0.70 3.31 -0.31
C GLU A 126 1.18 4.36 -1.30
N VAL A 127 2.26 4.00 -1.99
CA VAL A 127 2.86 4.81 -3.04
C VAL A 127 2.71 4.03 -4.34
N PRO A 128 1.85 4.46 -5.26
CA PRO A 128 1.63 3.73 -6.51
C PRO A 128 2.90 3.63 -7.33
N LYS A 129 2.90 2.70 -8.28
CA LYS A 129 3.95 2.64 -9.29
C LYS A 129 3.94 3.91 -10.12
N ASP A 130 5.11 4.51 -10.33
CA ASP A 130 5.32 5.75 -11.09
C ASP A 130 5.31 5.55 -12.62
N ASP A 131 4.38 4.73 -13.10
CA ASP A 131 4.21 4.38 -14.51
C ASP A 131 2.90 4.99 -15.03
N ALA A 132 2.91 5.45 -16.28
CA ALA A 132 1.74 6.04 -16.92
C ALA A 132 0.54 5.09 -17.01
N ALA A 133 0.78 3.77 -17.00
CA ALA A 133 -0.28 2.77 -16.95
C ALA A 133 -1.00 2.73 -15.59
N PHE A 134 -0.36 3.20 -14.52
CA PHE A 134 -0.90 3.19 -13.16
C PHE A 134 -1.33 4.59 -12.71
N VAL A 135 -0.57 5.63 -13.06
CA VAL A 135 -0.85 7.02 -12.69
C VAL A 135 -0.92 7.87 -13.95
N SER A 136 -2.11 8.24 -14.38
CA SER A 136 -2.33 8.96 -15.64
C SER A 136 -1.83 10.41 -15.62
N SER A 137 -1.91 11.11 -14.49
CA SER A 137 -1.43 12.48 -14.33
C SER A 137 0.10 12.55 -14.32
N GLY A 138 0.69 13.37 -15.21
CA GLY A 138 2.14 13.60 -15.26
C GLY A 138 2.69 14.19 -13.97
N ASP A 139 2.09 15.25 -13.46
CA ASP A 139 2.50 15.92 -12.22
C ASP A 139 2.45 14.97 -11.01
N LEU A 140 1.44 14.10 -10.98
CA LEU A 140 1.34 13.11 -9.91
C LEU A 140 2.40 12.03 -10.06
N ARG A 141 2.71 11.57 -11.28
CA ARG A 141 3.82 10.62 -11.50
C ARG A 141 5.15 11.13 -11.00
N ASP A 142 5.46 12.40 -11.28
CA ASP A 142 6.71 13.02 -10.81
C ASP A 142 6.74 13.12 -9.28
N THR A 143 5.60 13.43 -8.67
CA THR A 143 5.45 13.44 -7.21
C THR A 143 5.66 12.04 -6.62
N VAL A 144 4.98 11.04 -7.16
CA VAL A 144 5.09 9.64 -6.74
C VAL A 144 6.52 9.13 -6.91
N LYS A 145 7.15 9.40 -8.05
CA LYS A 145 8.56 9.06 -8.30
C LYS A 145 9.47 9.64 -7.23
N THR A 146 9.31 10.92 -6.90
CA THR A 146 10.07 11.59 -5.85
C THR A 146 9.89 10.90 -4.49
N VAL A 147 8.68 10.49 -4.14
CA VAL A 147 8.40 9.75 -2.88
C VAL A 147 9.07 8.38 -2.90
N ARG A 148 9.00 7.65 -4.01
CA ARG A 148 9.64 6.33 -4.16
C ARG A 148 11.17 6.45 -4.03
N GLU A 149 11.78 7.42 -4.69
CA GLU A 149 13.21 7.71 -4.59
C GLU A 149 13.62 8.08 -3.16
N TRP A 150 12.78 8.89 -2.47
CA TRP A 150 13.00 9.21 -1.07
C TRP A 150 13.02 7.96 -0.17
N ILE A 151 12.07 7.05 -0.37
CA ILE A 151 11.98 5.78 0.36
C ILE A 151 13.25 4.94 0.13
N MET A 152 13.63 4.71 -1.12
CA MET A 152 14.79 3.89 -1.44
C MET A 152 16.08 4.47 -0.84
N THR A 153 16.25 5.78 -0.93
CA THR A 153 17.49 6.48 -0.52
C THR A 153 17.55 6.64 1.00
N ASN A 154 16.51 7.19 1.60
CA ASN A 154 16.54 7.58 3.01
C ASN A 154 16.29 6.41 3.97
N LEU A 155 15.49 5.43 3.55
CA LEU A 155 15.25 4.22 4.33
C LEU A 155 16.24 3.11 4.01
N LYS A 156 17.10 3.31 3.00
CA LYS A 156 18.08 2.33 2.52
C LYS A 156 17.44 0.97 2.19
N THR A 157 16.23 1.02 1.69
CA THR A 157 15.50 -0.21 1.34
C THR A 157 16.00 -0.84 0.04
N GLY A 158 16.63 -0.04 -0.85
CA GLY A 158 16.65 -0.34 -2.27
C GLY A 158 15.22 -0.42 -2.81
N ASP A 159 15.03 -0.91 -4.01
CA ASP A 159 13.69 -1.17 -4.54
C ASP A 159 13.04 -2.35 -3.76
N PRO A 160 11.92 -2.13 -3.05
CA PRO A 160 11.26 -3.18 -2.28
C PRO A 160 10.40 -4.13 -3.14
N THR A 161 10.34 -3.94 -4.46
CA THR A 161 9.51 -4.75 -5.37
C THR A 161 9.68 -6.25 -5.09
N GLY A 162 8.55 -6.93 -4.87
CA GLY A 162 8.49 -8.36 -4.61
C GLY A 162 9.05 -8.82 -3.25
N ARG A 163 9.31 -7.92 -2.33
CA ARG A 163 9.85 -8.26 -0.99
C ARG A 163 9.28 -7.39 0.12
N VAL A 164 9.35 -7.90 1.35
CA VAL A 164 9.06 -7.15 2.56
C VAL A 164 10.36 -6.69 3.20
N VAL A 165 10.47 -5.40 3.48
CA VAL A 165 11.59 -4.80 4.19
C VAL A 165 11.13 -4.35 5.56
N ARG A 166 11.63 -5.00 6.60
CA ARG A 166 11.43 -4.56 7.98
C ARG A 166 12.39 -3.44 8.31
N MET A 167 11.90 -2.36 8.89
CA MET A 167 12.76 -1.31 9.42
C MET A 167 13.39 -1.77 10.74
N VAL A 168 14.70 -2.00 10.73
CA VAL A 168 15.45 -2.41 11.92
C VAL A 168 15.55 -1.26 12.91
N HIS A 169 15.82 -0.06 12.40
CA HIS A 169 15.78 1.18 13.17
C HIS A 169 14.55 1.94 12.76
N GLN A 170 13.54 1.88 13.60
CA GLN A 170 12.27 2.52 13.32
C GLN A 170 12.44 4.03 13.29
N VAL A 171 12.05 4.61 12.18
CA VAL A 171 12.06 6.05 11.96
C VAL A 171 10.68 6.61 12.18
N TYR A 172 10.61 7.83 12.70
CA TYR A 172 9.35 8.54 12.85
C TYR A 172 9.18 9.50 11.69
N VAL A 173 8.08 9.34 10.98
CA VAL A 173 7.81 10.06 9.73
C VAL A 173 6.49 10.80 9.79
N GLU A 174 6.40 11.89 9.00
CA GLU A 174 5.14 12.48 8.60
C GLU A 174 4.89 12.08 7.15
N VAL A 175 3.69 11.57 6.90
CA VAL A 175 3.20 11.19 5.58
C VAL A 175 2.03 12.09 5.21
N GLN A 176 2.00 12.58 3.97
CA GLN A 176 0.88 13.30 3.38
C GLN A 176 0.38 12.55 2.16
N GLY A 177 -0.93 12.57 1.97
CA GLY A 177 -1.56 12.01 0.79
C GLY A 177 -3.08 12.08 0.88
N GLN A 178 -3.73 11.41 -0.03
CA GLN A 178 -5.17 11.32 -0.08
C GLN A 178 -5.66 10.25 0.88
N LEU A 179 -6.66 10.56 1.68
CA LEU A 179 -7.40 9.54 2.41
C LEU A 179 -8.24 8.72 1.42
N PHE A 180 -8.10 7.41 1.50
CA PHE A 180 -8.74 6.46 0.61
C PHE A 180 -9.38 5.32 1.41
N PHE A 181 -10.61 4.96 1.06
CA PHE A 181 -11.28 3.81 1.62
C PHE A 181 -11.09 2.60 0.70
N ASP A 182 -10.34 1.60 1.17
CA ASP A 182 -10.11 0.36 0.43
C ASP A 182 -11.23 -0.65 0.67
N ALA A 183 -12.26 -0.57 -0.18
CA ALA A 183 -13.43 -1.43 -0.09
C ALA A 183 -13.12 -2.91 -0.35
N GLU A 184 -12.06 -3.23 -1.09
CA GLU A 184 -11.71 -4.62 -1.42
C GLU A 184 -11.27 -5.41 -0.17
N HIS A 185 -10.56 -4.76 0.74
CA HIS A 185 -10.08 -5.40 1.96
C HIS A 185 -11.15 -5.52 3.06
N GLN A 186 -12.22 -4.78 2.95
CA GLN A 186 -13.28 -4.73 3.95
C GLN A 186 -14.00 -6.06 4.17
N ALA A 187 -14.33 -6.80 3.12
CA ALA A 187 -15.01 -8.09 3.22
C ALA A 187 -14.20 -9.12 4.02
N GLY A 188 -12.86 -9.02 4.00
CA GLY A 188 -11.96 -9.80 4.82
C GLY A 188 -12.00 -9.38 6.29
N MET A 189 -12.01 -8.08 6.55
CA MET A 189 -12.03 -7.54 7.92
C MET A 189 -13.27 -7.93 8.69
N ALA A 190 -14.45 -7.92 8.07
CA ALA A 190 -15.70 -8.41 8.67
C ALA A 190 -15.62 -9.87 9.12
N LYS A 191 -14.67 -10.65 8.59
CA LYS A 191 -14.39 -12.05 8.94
C LYS A 191 -13.16 -12.20 9.86
N GLY A 192 -12.61 -11.09 10.38
CA GLY A 192 -11.40 -11.09 11.20
C GLY A 192 -10.10 -11.30 10.41
N VAL A 193 -10.15 -11.24 9.09
CA VAL A 193 -8.96 -11.29 8.23
C VAL A 193 -8.48 -9.88 7.96
N TYR A 194 -7.43 -9.49 8.65
CA TYR A 194 -6.85 -8.16 8.52
C TYR A 194 -5.78 -8.13 7.42
N ARG A 195 -5.71 -6.99 6.72
CA ARG A 195 -4.58 -6.71 5.82
C ARG A 195 -3.32 -6.44 6.63
N GLY A 196 -2.17 -6.48 5.98
CA GLY A 196 -0.88 -6.19 6.59
C GLY A 196 0.15 -7.28 6.29
N LYS A 197 1.41 -6.90 6.39
CA LYS A 197 2.54 -7.78 6.11
C LYS A 197 3.04 -8.45 7.38
N SER A 198 3.71 -9.58 7.22
CA SER A 198 4.30 -10.30 8.34
C SER A 198 5.76 -9.90 8.56
N ILE A 199 6.13 -9.83 9.83
CA ILE A 199 7.52 -9.68 10.28
C ILE A 199 7.89 -10.96 11.05
N ASN A 200 8.85 -11.72 10.55
CA ASN A 200 9.29 -12.98 11.15
C ASN A 200 8.12 -13.96 11.44
N GLY A 201 7.19 -14.06 10.50
CA GLY A 201 6.01 -14.94 10.65
C GLY A 201 4.86 -14.35 11.48
N THR A 202 5.05 -13.21 12.13
CA THR A 202 3.98 -12.52 12.86
C THR A 202 3.42 -11.40 12.01
N GLN A 203 2.12 -11.41 11.76
CA GLN A 203 1.45 -10.36 11.00
C GLN A 203 1.40 -9.06 11.83
N LEU A 204 1.73 -7.94 11.20
CA LEU A 204 1.39 -6.61 11.69
C LEU A 204 0.05 -6.22 11.05
N PRO A 205 -1.08 -6.37 11.75
CA PRO A 205 -2.38 -6.17 11.14
C PRO A 205 -2.66 -4.68 10.89
N SER A 206 -3.45 -4.40 9.87
CA SER A 206 -4.19 -3.14 9.73
C SER A 206 -5.67 -3.43 9.94
N LYS A 207 -6.24 -2.87 11.00
CA LYS A 207 -7.62 -3.11 11.40
C LYS A 207 -8.58 -2.02 10.91
N THR A 208 -8.13 -1.23 9.97
CA THR A 208 -8.95 -0.25 9.24
C THR A 208 -8.82 -0.47 7.75
N SER A 209 -9.89 -0.23 7.01
CA SER A 209 -9.86 -0.18 5.54
C SER A 209 -9.47 1.20 5.02
N TRP A 210 -9.34 2.18 5.90
CA TRP A 210 -8.84 3.49 5.53
C TRP A 210 -7.32 3.48 5.40
N GLU A 211 -6.83 4.10 4.36
CA GLU A 211 -5.41 4.23 4.06
C GLU A 211 -5.08 5.60 3.47
N ILE A 212 -3.82 5.91 3.35
CA ILE A 212 -3.36 7.08 2.60
C ILE A 212 -2.89 6.61 1.23
N HIS A 213 -3.65 6.90 0.19
CA HIS A 213 -3.35 6.49 -1.17
C HIS A 213 -3.86 7.50 -2.22
N PRO A 214 -3.00 8.08 -3.05
CA PRO A 214 -1.56 7.95 -3.06
C PRO A 214 -0.89 8.80 -1.98
N VAL A 215 0.25 8.34 -1.49
CA VAL A 215 1.18 9.17 -0.72
C VAL A 215 1.86 10.16 -1.65
N THR A 216 1.81 11.45 -1.29
CA THR A 216 2.40 12.55 -2.08
C THR A 216 3.61 13.18 -1.40
N LYS A 217 3.84 12.90 -0.12
CA LYS A 217 5.00 13.37 0.63
C LYS A 217 5.30 12.45 1.80
N ILE A 218 6.58 12.25 2.05
CA ILE A 218 7.09 11.58 3.24
C ILE A 218 8.36 12.30 3.71
N ILE A 219 8.46 12.57 5.00
CA ILE A 219 9.62 13.23 5.60
C ILE A 219 9.91 12.66 7.00
N PHE A 220 11.17 12.73 7.42
CA PHE A 220 11.51 12.51 8.82
C PHE A 220 11.00 13.66 9.68
N VAL A 221 10.52 13.34 10.86
CA VAL A 221 10.13 14.32 11.88
C VAL A 221 10.67 13.89 13.24
N ALA A 222 10.75 14.85 14.18
CA ALA A 222 11.16 14.53 15.53
C ALA A 222 10.19 13.54 16.18
N LYS A 223 10.74 12.54 16.88
CA LYS A 223 9.94 11.61 17.69
C LYS A 223 9.23 12.37 18.80
N PRO A 224 8.03 11.95 19.18
CA PRO A 224 7.41 12.48 20.39
C PRO A 224 8.29 12.18 21.61
N ALA A 225 8.32 13.12 22.54
CA ALA A 225 9.03 12.96 23.81
C ALA A 225 8.41 11.87 24.68
#